data_01784f4641e826705e6bf17b5d217250
#
_entry.id   01784f4641e826705e6bf17b5d217250
#
_cell.length_a   1.000
_cell.length_b   1.000
_cell.length_c   1.000
_cell.angle_alpha   90.00
_cell.angle_beta   90.00
_cell.angle_gamma   90.00
#
_symmetry.space_group_name_H-M   'P 1'
#
loop_
_entity.id
_entity.type
_entity.pdbx_description
1 polymer ?
#
loop_
_entity_poly.entity_id
_entity_poly.type
_entity_poly.pdbx_seq_one_letter_code
_entity_poly.pdbx_strand_id
1 'polypeptide(L)'
;MCIRDRIYAYRVDFHDGVEELAPGITVHKIGGHSKGLQCVRVKTRRGTVVIASDCIHLYSHIDEGRVFPITYSVGDTLEGYKTLQKLASSRHHIIPGHDPTVLDLYPAANAELKNWVCRLDVAPKV
;
A
#
# COMPACT_ATOMS: atom_id res chain seq x y z
N MET A 1 6.62 -15.79 -7.21
CA MET A 1 7.96 -15.58 -6.59
C MET A 1 7.91 -16.17 -5.20
N CYS A 2 8.85 -17.03 -4.84
CA CYS A 2 8.86 -17.64 -3.51
C CYS A 2 9.75 -16.82 -2.58
N ILE A 3 9.20 -16.29 -1.47
CA ILE A 3 9.96 -15.57 -0.43
C ILE A 3 11.07 -16.46 0.12
N ARG A 4 10.82 -17.77 0.24
CA ARG A 4 11.79 -18.77 0.68
C ARG A 4 13.09 -18.71 -0.13
N ASP A 5 13.01 -18.64 -1.46
CA ASP A 5 14.18 -18.61 -2.34
C ASP A 5 15.03 -17.34 -2.11
N ARG A 6 14.38 -16.21 -1.78
CA ARG A 6 15.06 -14.95 -1.48
C ARG A 6 15.78 -15.00 -0.13
N ILE A 7 15.14 -15.62 0.87
CA ILE A 7 15.76 -15.81 2.20
C ILE A 7 17.01 -16.68 2.08
N TYR A 8 16.93 -17.81 1.40
CA TYR A 8 18.09 -18.69 1.19
C TYR A 8 19.20 -18.06 0.35
N ALA A 9 18.87 -17.13 -0.52
CA ALA A 9 19.84 -16.36 -1.30
C ALA A 9 20.41 -15.13 -0.56
N TYR A 10 20.08 -14.95 0.73
CA TYR A 10 20.46 -13.78 1.54
C TYR A 10 20.09 -12.45 0.87
N ARG A 11 18.90 -12.38 0.26
CA ARG A 11 18.38 -11.22 -0.47
C ARG A 11 17.14 -10.62 0.20
N VAL A 12 17.05 -10.75 1.52
CA VAL A 12 15.94 -10.24 2.33
C VAL A 12 16.50 -9.54 3.54
N ASP A 13 16.14 -8.29 3.72
CA ASP A 13 16.32 -7.55 4.96
C ASP A 13 14.98 -7.55 5.70
N PHE A 14 15.01 -7.94 6.97
CA PHE A 14 13.83 -8.01 7.82
C PHE A 14 13.68 -6.72 8.61
N HIS A 15 12.49 -6.11 8.51
CA HIS A 15 12.14 -4.89 9.24
C HIS A 15 10.92 -5.14 10.12
N ASP A 16 10.94 -4.61 11.34
CA ASP A 16 9.80 -4.64 12.26
C ASP A 16 9.54 -3.23 12.80
N GLY A 17 8.27 -2.79 12.70
CA GLY A 17 7.88 -1.44 13.09
C GLY A 17 7.94 -0.44 11.93
N VAL A 18 8.73 0.62 12.09
CA VAL A 18 8.88 1.70 11.10
C VAL A 18 10.35 1.86 10.76
N GLU A 19 10.67 1.87 9.45
CA GLU A 19 12.04 2.08 8.99
C GLU A 19 12.10 2.88 7.71
N GLU A 20 13.12 3.71 7.56
CA GLU A 20 13.42 4.44 6.32
C GLU A 20 14.37 3.61 5.46
N LEU A 21 13.88 3.17 4.29
CA LEU A 21 14.65 2.37 3.34
C LEU A 21 15.52 3.22 2.41
N ALA A 22 15.04 4.42 2.12
CA ALA A 22 15.72 5.42 1.31
C ALA A 22 15.13 6.80 1.62
N PRO A 23 15.79 7.92 1.28
CA PRO A 23 15.27 9.25 1.54
C PRO A 23 13.84 9.42 1.01
N GLY A 24 12.89 9.60 1.95
CA GLY A 24 11.47 9.77 1.64
C GLY A 24 10.69 8.48 1.35
N ILE A 25 11.27 7.30 1.54
CA ILE A 25 10.62 6.00 1.42
C ILE A 25 10.71 5.28 2.76
N THR A 26 9.58 5.09 3.41
CA THR A 26 9.51 4.37 4.70
C THR A 26 8.54 3.18 4.61
N VAL A 27 8.85 2.12 5.35
CA VAL A 27 7.94 1.00 5.58
C VAL A 27 7.34 1.10 6.98
N HIS A 28 6.10 0.68 7.11
CA HIS A 28 5.37 0.71 8.37
C HIS A 28 4.65 -0.62 8.57
N LYS A 29 4.88 -1.26 9.70
CA LYS A 29 4.12 -2.45 10.09
C LYS A 29 2.70 -2.04 10.44
N ILE A 30 1.74 -2.67 9.82
CA ILE A 30 0.30 -2.43 10.01
C ILE A 30 -0.36 -3.63 10.68
N GLY A 31 -0.04 -4.84 10.25
CA GLY A 31 -0.73 -6.05 10.68
C GLY A 31 -2.10 -6.23 10.01
N GLY A 32 -2.96 -7.02 10.62
CA GLY A 32 -4.33 -7.27 10.16
C GLY A 32 -4.44 -8.46 9.23
N HIS A 33 -4.17 -8.32 7.94
CA HIS A 33 -4.20 -9.41 6.98
C HIS A 33 -3.22 -10.54 7.36
N SER A 34 -2.02 -10.16 7.76
CA SER A 34 -1.04 -11.02 8.41
C SER A 34 -0.36 -10.29 9.55
N LYS A 35 0.31 -11.00 10.49
CA LYS A 35 1.02 -10.38 11.62
C LYS A 35 2.12 -9.42 11.19
N GLY A 36 2.78 -9.70 10.08
CA GLY A 36 3.93 -8.94 9.58
C GLY A 36 3.60 -8.02 8.41
N LEU A 37 2.31 -7.79 8.13
CA LEU A 37 1.91 -6.95 7.02
C LEU A 37 2.46 -5.54 7.16
N GLN A 38 3.01 -5.01 6.06
CA GLN A 38 3.58 -3.67 5.99
C GLN A 38 2.96 -2.89 4.83
N CYS A 39 2.90 -1.57 4.97
CA CYS A 39 2.67 -0.64 3.87
C CYS A 39 3.95 0.15 3.57
N VAL A 40 4.01 0.70 2.37
CA VAL A 40 5.10 1.59 1.94
C VAL A 40 4.59 3.01 1.85
N ARG A 41 5.27 3.93 2.51
CA ARG A 41 4.98 5.36 2.48
C ARG A 41 6.04 6.08 1.65
N VAL A 42 5.63 6.86 0.67
CA VAL A 42 6.51 7.53 -0.28
C VAL A 42 6.20 9.02 -0.33
N LYS A 43 7.22 9.88 -0.14
CA LYS A 43 7.11 11.31 -0.38
C LYS A 43 7.12 11.57 -1.89
N THR A 44 6.10 12.23 -2.41
CA THR A 44 5.98 12.61 -3.82
C THR A 44 5.72 14.10 -3.98
N ARG A 45 5.76 14.62 -5.21
CA ARG A 45 5.46 16.04 -5.48
C ARG A 45 4.01 16.42 -5.12
N ARG A 46 3.06 15.48 -5.22
CA ARG A 46 1.65 15.72 -4.88
C ARG A 46 1.35 15.52 -3.40
N GLY A 47 2.31 15.10 -2.60
CA GLY A 47 2.16 14.78 -1.19
C GLY A 47 2.66 13.38 -0.86
N THR A 48 2.33 12.91 0.32
CA THR A 48 2.73 11.58 0.80
C THR A 48 1.74 10.52 0.34
N VAL A 49 2.20 9.62 -0.52
CA VAL A 49 1.44 8.46 -1.01
C VAL A 49 1.74 7.25 -0.14
N VAL A 50 0.71 6.49 0.19
CA VAL A 50 0.82 5.21 0.91
C VAL A 50 0.35 4.08 0.01
N ILE A 51 1.26 3.16 -0.31
CA ILE A 51 0.97 1.93 -1.04
C ILE A 51 0.60 0.90 0.02
N ALA A 52 -0.71 0.62 0.13
CA ALA A 52 -1.27 -0.09 1.27
C ALA A 52 -1.12 -1.61 1.19
N SER A 53 -0.80 -2.17 0.00
CA SER A 53 -0.77 -3.63 -0.20
C SER A 53 -2.07 -4.28 0.33
N ASP A 54 -1.96 -5.41 1.00
CA ASP A 54 -3.09 -6.14 1.57
C ASP A 54 -3.63 -5.54 2.89
N CYS A 55 -3.20 -4.35 3.29
CA CYS A 55 -3.88 -3.61 4.36
C CYS A 55 -5.32 -3.24 3.95
N ILE A 56 -5.49 -2.88 2.67
CA ILE A 56 -6.80 -2.70 2.01
C ILE A 56 -6.75 -3.30 0.62
N HIS A 57 -7.73 -4.11 0.25
CA HIS A 57 -7.83 -4.66 -1.10
C HIS A 57 -8.50 -3.67 -2.06
N LEU A 58 -9.62 -3.09 -1.66
CA LEU A 58 -10.44 -2.19 -2.46
C LEU A 58 -10.64 -0.86 -1.74
N TYR A 59 -10.86 0.21 -2.49
CA TYR A 59 -11.20 1.52 -1.92
C TYR A 59 -12.42 1.47 -1.00
N SER A 60 -13.43 0.68 -1.34
CA SER A 60 -14.64 0.52 -0.52
C SER A 60 -14.36 -0.04 0.89
N HIS A 61 -13.29 -0.83 1.07
CA HIS A 61 -12.96 -1.36 2.39
C HIS A 61 -12.64 -0.25 3.39
N ILE A 62 -11.79 0.69 3.01
CA ILE A 62 -11.42 1.79 3.92
C ILE A 62 -12.52 2.87 3.99
N ASP A 63 -13.27 3.08 2.88
CA ASP A 63 -14.32 4.11 2.84
C ASP A 63 -15.54 3.72 3.68
N GLU A 64 -15.88 2.43 3.70
CA GLU A 64 -17.04 1.91 4.39
C GLU A 64 -16.71 1.18 5.70
N GLY A 65 -15.42 1.10 6.06
CA GLY A 65 -14.97 0.38 7.24
C GLY A 65 -15.20 -1.13 7.17
N ARG A 66 -15.19 -1.70 5.96
CA ARG A 66 -15.40 -3.13 5.74
C ARG A 66 -14.08 -3.88 5.81
N VAL A 67 -14.11 -5.06 6.46
CA VAL A 67 -12.97 -5.98 6.49
C VAL A 67 -13.24 -7.14 5.54
N PHE A 68 -12.26 -7.49 4.74
CA PHE A 68 -12.37 -8.63 3.81
C PHE A 68 -12.13 -9.96 4.56
N PRO A 69 -12.68 -11.11 4.04
CA PRO A 69 -12.70 -12.38 4.77
C PRO A 69 -11.33 -12.97 5.10
N ILE A 70 -10.33 -12.71 4.25
CA ILE A 70 -8.97 -13.26 4.42
C ILE A 70 -8.15 -12.30 5.28
N THR A 71 -8.40 -12.32 6.59
CA THR A 71 -7.67 -11.51 7.56
C THR A 71 -7.35 -12.32 8.82
N TYR A 72 -6.15 -12.13 9.35
CA TYR A 72 -5.70 -12.75 10.59
C TYR A 72 -6.35 -12.10 11.83
N SER A 73 -6.48 -10.77 11.80
CA SER A 73 -7.04 -9.96 12.89
C SER A 73 -7.90 -8.83 12.35
N VAL A 74 -9.21 -8.90 12.62
CA VAL A 74 -10.17 -7.86 12.26
C VAL A 74 -9.85 -6.54 12.99
N GLY A 75 -9.53 -6.63 14.28
CA GLY A 75 -9.20 -5.45 15.09
C GLY A 75 -7.99 -4.70 14.54
N ASP A 76 -6.89 -5.42 14.28
CA ASP A 76 -5.67 -4.81 13.72
C ASP A 76 -5.92 -4.24 12.32
N THR A 77 -6.77 -4.88 11.51
CA THR A 77 -7.15 -4.35 10.19
C THR A 77 -7.84 -2.99 10.31
N LEU A 78 -8.79 -2.85 11.20
CA LEU A 78 -9.51 -1.58 11.41
C LEU A 78 -8.61 -0.48 11.99
N GLU A 79 -7.71 -0.82 12.91
CA GLU A 79 -6.69 0.12 13.39
C GLU A 79 -5.67 0.46 12.28
N GLY A 80 -5.37 -0.50 11.42
CA GLY A 80 -4.57 -0.31 10.22
C GLY A 80 -5.15 0.75 9.29
N TYR A 81 -6.46 0.77 9.05
CA TYR A 81 -7.13 1.79 8.25
C TYR A 81 -6.91 3.20 8.80
N LYS A 82 -7.03 3.37 10.12
CA LYS A 82 -6.74 4.65 10.79
C LYS A 82 -5.28 5.06 10.63
N THR A 83 -4.38 4.09 10.70
CA THR A 83 -2.95 4.33 10.51
C THR A 83 -2.63 4.76 9.07
N LEU A 84 -3.20 4.10 8.05
CA LEU A 84 -3.05 4.51 6.66
C LEU A 84 -3.53 5.94 6.41
N GLN A 85 -4.69 6.31 7.01
CA GLN A 85 -5.23 7.67 6.92
C GLN A 85 -4.32 8.73 7.55
N LYS A 86 -3.64 8.41 8.65
CA LYS A 86 -2.65 9.30 9.29
C LYS A 86 -1.35 9.44 8.51
N LEU A 87 -0.92 8.37 7.83
CA LEU A 87 0.33 8.35 7.07
C LEU A 87 0.23 9.06 5.72
N ALA A 88 -0.94 9.02 5.10
CA ALA A 88 -1.19 9.60 3.79
C ALA A 88 -1.56 11.09 3.89
N SER A 89 -1.22 11.89 2.87
CA SER A 89 -1.62 13.30 2.82
C SER A 89 -3.13 13.53 2.68
N SER A 90 -3.85 12.59 2.06
CA SER A 90 -5.31 12.57 1.95
C SER A 90 -5.80 11.18 1.55
N ARG A 91 -7.14 11.01 1.50
CA ARG A 91 -7.77 9.77 1.03
C ARG A 91 -7.28 9.34 -0.36
N HIS A 92 -7.08 10.27 -1.29
CA HIS A 92 -6.57 10.01 -2.63
C HIS A 92 -5.07 9.66 -2.69
N HIS A 93 -4.37 9.71 -1.56
CA HIS A 93 -2.98 9.29 -1.45
C HIS A 93 -2.82 7.86 -0.90
N ILE A 94 -3.93 7.18 -0.58
CA ILE A 94 -3.94 5.78 -0.16
C ILE A 94 -4.25 4.91 -1.39
N ILE A 95 -3.35 3.99 -1.69
CA ILE A 95 -3.45 3.12 -2.87
C ILE A 95 -3.68 1.68 -2.39
N PRO A 96 -4.85 1.09 -2.69
CA PRO A 96 -5.17 -0.29 -2.33
C PRO A 96 -4.37 -1.30 -3.17
N GLY A 97 -4.23 -2.52 -2.63
CA GLY A 97 -3.41 -3.56 -3.27
C GLY A 97 -4.09 -4.28 -4.43
N HIS A 98 -5.43 -4.35 -4.47
CA HIS A 98 -6.16 -5.22 -5.40
C HIS A 98 -7.31 -4.52 -6.15
N ASP A 99 -7.40 -3.19 -6.07
CA ASP A 99 -8.48 -2.45 -6.72
C ASP A 99 -8.11 -2.11 -8.18
N PRO A 100 -8.80 -2.66 -9.18
CA PRO A 100 -8.53 -2.37 -10.59
C PRO A 100 -8.76 -0.90 -10.94
N THR A 101 -9.60 -0.18 -10.19
CA THR A 101 -9.86 1.25 -10.42
C THR A 101 -8.63 2.13 -10.25
N VAL A 102 -7.57 1.63 -9.60
CA VAL A 102 -6.27 2.33 -9.53
C VAL A 102 -5.73 2.62 -10.94
N LEU A 103 -5.84 1.66 -11.86
CA LEU A 103 -5.37 1.84 -13.26
C LEU A 103 -6.25 2.78 -14.07
N ASP A 104 -7.52 2.95 -13.68
CA ASP A 104 -8.44 3.89 -14.32
C ASP A 104 -8.23 5.32 -13.82
N LEU A 105 -7.99 5.45 -12.50
CA LEU A 105 -7.79 6.74 -11.83
C LEU A 105 -6.46 7.39 -12.17
N TYR A 106 -5.40 6.61 -12.33
CA TYR A 106 -4.05 7.15 -12.54
C TYR A 106 -3.59 6.96 -13.99
N PRO A 107 -2.86 7.94 -14.56
CA PRO A 107 -2.36 7.82 -15.92
C PRO A 107 -1.31 6.70 -16.02
N ALA A 108 -1.27 6.02 -17.15
CA ALA A 108 -0.24 5.04 -17.45
C ALA A 108 1.15 5.68 -17.42
N ALA A 109 2.17 4.88 -17.10
CA ALA A 109 3.56 5.33 -17.10
C ALA A 109 4.00 5.74 -18.54
N ASN A 110 3.55 4.99 -19.54
CA ASN A 110 3.66 5.28 -20.97
C ASN A 110 2.58 4.50 -21.75
N ALA A 111 2.52 4.66 -23.06
CA ALA A 111 1.50 4.03 -23.91
C ALA A 111 1.60 2.49 -23.92
N GLU A 112 2.81 1.94 -23.90
CA GLU A 112 3.05 0.49 -23.94
C GLU A 112 2.65 -0.20 -22.63
N LEU A 113 2.74 0.52 -21.51
CA LEU A 113 2.42 0.03 -20.17
C LEU A 113 0.98 0.37 -19.73
N LYS A 114 0.14 0.83 -20.65
CA LYS A 114 -1.27 1.10 -20.36
C LYS A 114 -1.95 -0.18 -19.82
N ASN A 115 -2.70 -0.04 -18.75
CA ASN A 115 -3.38 -1.10 -17.98
C ASN A 115 -2.45 -2.05 -17.18
N TRP A 116 -1.15 -1.78 -17.15
CA TRP A 116 -0.19 -2.57 -16.39
C TRP A 116 0.54 -1.74 -15.33
N VAL A 117 0.94 -0.52 -15.68
CA VAL A 117 1.71 0.36 -14.79
C VAL A 117 1.14 1.77 -14.84
N CYS A 118 0.84 2.34 -13.68
CA CYS A 118 0.37 3.71 -13.55
C CYS A 118 1.31 4.57 -12.71
N ARG A 119 1.21 5.88 -12.88
CA ARG A 119 1.98 6.89 -12.16
C ARG A 119 1.21 7.37 -10.95
N LEU A 120 1.74 7.11 -9.77
CA LEU A 120 1.14 7.53 -8.49
C LEU A 120 1.68 8.87 -7.97
N ASP A 121 2.69 9.44 -8.64
CA ASP A 121 3.30 10.73 -8.32
C ASP A 121 2.52 11.94 -8.87
N VAL A 122 1.44 11.68 -9.59
CA VAL A 122 0.50 12.66 -10.15
C VAL A 122 -0.89 12.51 -9.56
N ALA A 123 -1.71 13.55 -9.65
CA ALA A 123 -3.10 13.50 -9.16
C ALA A 123 -3.94 12.46 -9.95
N PRO A 124 -4.87 11.76 -9.28
CA PRO A 124 -5.83 10.91 -10.00
C PRO A 124 -6.75 11.75 -10.88
N LYS A 125 -7.31 11.12 -11.89
CA LYS A 125 -8.45 11.66 -12.64
C LYS A 125 -9.66 11.63 -11.72
N VAL A 126 -10.24 12.79 -11.45
CA VAL A 126 -11.47 12.94 -10.63
C VAL A 126 -12.63 13.19 -11.58
#